data_d6953060873ba17c639de4ff39efa4a0
#
_entry.id   d6953060873ba17c639de4ff39efa4a0
#
_cell.length_a   1.000
_cell.length_b   1.000
_cell.length_c   1.000
_cell.angle_alpha   90.00
_cell.angle_beta   90.00
_cell.angle_gamma   90.00
#
_symmetry.space_group_name_H-M   'P 1'
#
loop_
_entity.id
_entity.type
_entity.pdbx_description
1 polymer ?
#
loop_
_entity_poly.entity_id
_entity_poly.type
_entity_poly.pdbx_seq_one_letter_code
_entity_poly.pdbx_strand_id
1 'polypeptide(L)'
;MSPAMLQLTLPGYRIIRFESNILMRVFVEALDAPRQCPCCGGERLRSKGRYERRVRHLACFGHPSEVIISCRRYECLACGRSFVQPLPGVRPGRRSTEPLRENIYERHDDGICTSTLARRESLSEATVSRIYAQFTERKAKERISLDCPAVLGIDEHTLHKGQRFATTFCDLKQRRIFDISPGRSEAELRSYLASLRGREKVKVVCIDLSDSYRALIKRWFPKAAIVADRFHVVRLAMVHLLKICRNVYPQLAWKRSWLNLLRTRGDRLDPLQAARLRAFLNEQPVIGAVYAMKERLCALLCVKTQNRYQCRDLIRTLLAYIEQLRTSSFPEAQTLGKTLHDWQEEIVRMWRFSKNNGITEGFHRKMKLIQRRAYGIKSFDNYRLRVIAQCG
;
A
#
# COMPACT_ATOMS: atom_id res chain seq x y z
N MET A 1 -30.09 39.88 13.69
CA MET A 1 -28.96 39.17 13.06
C MET A 1 -29.06 37.71 13.48
N SER A 2 -29.34 36.81 12.53
CA SER A 2 -29.41 35.36 12.78
C SER A 2 -28.00 34.90 13.22
N PRO A 3 -27.85 34.14 14.33
CA PRO A 3 -26.55 33.61 14.68
C PRO A 3 -26.11 32.63 13.57
N ALA A 4 -25.02 32.99 12.88
CA ALA A 4 -24.39 32.09 11.95
C ALA A 4 -24.23 30.72 12.67
N MET A 5 -24.84 29.68 12.11
CA MET A 5 -24.71 28.31 12.61
C MET A 5 -23.23 27.93 12.60
N LEU A 6 -22.54 28.07 13.72
CA LEU A 6 -21.29 27.37 13.94
C LEU A 6 -21.64 25.88 13.91
N GLN A 7 -21.44 25.27 12.74
CA GLN A 7 -21.58 23.83 12.63
C GLN A 7 -20.42 23.20 13.41
N LEU A 8 -20.71 22.73 14.62
CA LEU A 8 -19.87 21.72 15.25
C LEU A 8 -19.75 20.57 14.26
N THR A 9 -18.56 20.01 14.10
CA THR A 9 -18.33 18.76 13.37
C THR A 9 -19.01 17.57 14.07
N LEU A 10 -20.05 17.83 14.83
CA LEU A 10 -20.92 16.91 15.55
C LEU A 10 -22.36 17.21 15.18
N PRO A 11 -22.91 16.53 14.17
CA PRO A 11 -24.34 16.65 13.84
C PRO A 11 -25.20 16.09 14.96
N GLY A 12 -26.43 16.59 15.08
CA GLY A 12 -27.41 16.11 16.06
C GLY A 12 -27.38 16.84 17.41
N TYR A 13 -26.68 17.97 17.51
CA TYR A 13 -26.66 18.79 18.73
C TYR A 13 -27.05 20.22 18.46
N ARG A 14 -27.75 20.83 19.42
CA ARG A 14 -28.00 22.26 19.49
C ARG A 14 -27.02 22.89 20.48
N ILE A 15 -26.31 23.93 20.06
CA ILE A 15 -25.43 24.71 20.93
C ILE A 15 -26.30 25.60 21.83
N ILE A 16 -26.03 25.57 23.13
CA ILE A 16 -26.73 26.38 24.13
C ILE A 16 -25.90 27.62 24.46
N ARG A 17 -24.60 27.42 24.79
CA ARG A 17 -23.68 28.50 25.16
C ARG A 17 -22.22 28.07 24.98
N PHE A 18 -21.34 29.07 24.98
CA PHE A 18 -19.89 28.91 24.96
C PHE A 18 -19.29 29.54 26.22
N GLU A 19 -18.24 28.92 26.72
CA GLU A 19 -17.34 29.51 27.72
C GLU A 19 -15.92 29.43 27.14
N SER A 20 -15.27 30.59 27.01
CA SER A 20 -13.92 30.70 26.46
C SER A 20 -12.94 31.05 27.58
N ASN A 21 -12.11 30.08 27.95
CA ASN A 21 -10.97 30.23 28.86
C ASN A 21 -9.78 29.49 28.23
N ILE A 22 -8.81 29.07 29.04
CA ILE A 22 -7.70 28.18 28.62
C ILE A 22 -8.24 26.87 27.97
N LEU A 23 -9.40 26.40 28.43
CA LEU A 23 -10.14 25.27 27.87
C LEU A 23 -11.49 25.80 27.36
N MET A 24 -11.74 25.68 26.05
CA MET A 24 -13.02 26.08 25.47
C MET A 24 -14.10 25.06 25.82
N ARG A 25 -15.19 25.50 26.40
CA ARG A 25 -16.34 24.67 26.73
C ARG A 25 -17.54 25.04 25.88
N VAL A 26 -18.08 24.03 25.20
CA VAL A 26 -19.28 24.16 24.37
C VAL A 26 -20.41 23.40 25.03
N PHE A 27 -21.43 24.09 25.50
CA PHE A 27 -22.61 23.46 26.10
C PHE A 27 -23.61 23.13 25.01
N VAL A 28 -24.03 21.88 24.94
CA VAL A 28 -24.93 21.40 23.91
C VAL A 28 -26.04 20.52 24.47
N GLU A 29 -27.14 20.47 23.75
CA GLU A 29 -28.25 19.51 23.98
C GLU A 29 -28.39 18.62 22.74
N ALA A 30 -28.56 17.31 22.96
CA ALA A 30 -28.83 16.39 21.87
C ALA A 30 -30.30 16.60 21.37
N LEU A 31 -30.43 16.72 20.04
CA LEU A 31 -31.72 17.03 19.40
C LEU A 31 -32.68 15.83 19.43
N ASP A 32 -32.15 14.63 19.20
CA ASP A 32 -32.96 13.43 19.05
C ASP A 32 -33.22 12.72 20.38
N ALA A 33 -34.49 12.50 20.69
CA ALA A 33 -34.90 11.59 21.73
C ALA A 33 -34.97 10.15 21.19
N PRO A 34 -34.61 9.13 21.99
CA PRO A 34 -34.77 7.74 21.57
C PRO A 34 -36.23 7.40 21.36
N ARG A 35 -36.54 6.74 20.26
CA ARG A 35 -37.91 6.29 19.94
C ARG A 35 -38.21 4.92 20.56
N GLN A 36 -37.20 4.09 20.73
CA GLN A 36 -37.33 2.71 21.20
C GLN A 36 -36.27 2.36 22.23
N CYS A 37 -36.59 1.41 23.07
CA CYS A 37 -35.65 0.83 24.03
C CYS A 37 -34.58 0.02 23.30
N PRO A 38 -33.28 0.26 23.55
CA PRO A 38 -32.20 -0.49 22.89
C PRO A 38 -32.12 -1.96 23.32
N CYS A 39 -32.86 -2.36 24.34
CA CYS A 39 -32.87 -3.73 24.85
C CYS A 39 -34.01 -4.60 24.27
N CYS A 40 -35.25 -4.09 24.28
CA CYS A 40 -36.42 -4.86 23.93
C CYS A 40 -37.22 -4.26 22.77
N GLY A 41 -36.82 -3.11 22.21
CA GLY A 41 -37.55 -2.41 21.15
C GLY A 41 -38.83 -1.71 21.62
N GLY A 42 -39.20 -1.76 22.87
CA GLY A 42 -40.43 -1.14 23.40
C GLY A 42 -40.42 0.38 23.29
N GLU A 43 -41.54 0.97 22.86
CA GLU A 43 -41.65 2.40 22.57
C GLU A 43 -42.08 3.24 23.78
N ARG A 44 -42.65 2.62 24.84
CA ARG A 44 -43.09 3.32 26.04
C ARG A 44 -41.89 3.63 26.93
N LEU A 45 -41.36 4.87 26.78
CA LEU A 45 -40.19 5.34 27.49
C LEU A 45 -40.58 6.47 28.47
N ARG A 46 -40.10 6.39 29.72
CA ARG A 46 -40.24 7.42 30.74
C ARG A 46 -38.92 8.12 30.97
N SER A 47 -38.88 9.45 30.99
CA SER A 47 -37.69 10.22 31.34
C SER A 47 -37.42 10.14 32.84
N LYS A 48 -36.17 9.85 33.24
CA LYS A 48 -35.68 9.78 34.63
C LYS A 48 -34.70 10.91 34.98
N GLY A 49 -34.83 12.06 34.34
CA GLY A 49 -34.00 13.22 34.64
C GLY A 49 -32.87 13.44 33.62
N ARG A 50 -32.10 14.49 33.89
CA ARG A 50 -30.96 14.93 33.07
C ARG A 50 -29.67 14.86 33.88
N TYR A 51 -28.55 14.70 33.18
CA TYR A 51 -27.21 14.82 33.72
C TYR A 51 -26.27 15.38 32.66
N GLU A 52 -25.18 15.98 33.07
CA GLU A 52 -24.16 16.49 32.18
C GLU A 52 -23.08 15.44 31.89
N ARG A 53 -22.73 15.27 30.62
CA ARG A 53 -21.60 14.44 30.22
C ARG A 53 -20.54 15.31 29.53
N ARG A 54 -19.33 15.27 30.09
CA ARG A 54 -18.18 15.97 29.55
C ARG A 54 -17.41 15.07 28.61
N VAL A 55 -17.17 15.52 27.39
CA VAL A 55 -16.40 14.80 26.36
C VAL A 55 -15.42 15.75 25.68
N ARG A 56 -14.21 15.30 25.46
CA ARG A 56 -13.22 16.07 24.72
C ARG A 56 -13.58 16.11 23.24
N HIS A 57 -13.27 17.23 22.61
CA HIS A 57 -13.55 17.48 21.20
C HIS A 57 -12.32 18.06 20.49
N LEU A 58 -12.43 18.26 19.16
CA LEU A 58 -11.41 18.91 18.36
C LEU A 58 -11.03 20.27 18.95
N ALA A 59 -9.74 20.61 18.91
CA ALA A 59 -9.30 21.94 19.32
C ALA A 59 -10.04 23.02 18.54
N CYS A 60 -10.45 24.08 19.23
CA CYS A 60 -11.17 25.19 18.65
C CYS A 60 -10.29 26.44 18.76
N PHE A 61 -10.01 27.11 17.64
CA PHE A 61 -9.10 28.26 17.57
C PHE A 61 -7.73 28.04 18.25
N GLY A 62 -7.19 26.83 18.13
CA GLY A 62 -5.90 26.45 18.72
C GLY A 62 -5.95 26.09 20.22
N HIS A 63 -7.11 26.21 20.87
CA HIS A 63 -7.30 25.83 22.28
C HIS A 63 -7.96 24.45 22.40
N PRO A 64 -7.55 23.63 23.38
CA PRO A 64 -8.26 22.40 23.70
C PRO A 64 -9.75 22.66 23.97
N SER A 65 -10.62 21.76 23.54
CA SER A 65 -12.06 21.94 23.74
C SER A 65 -12.74 20.75 24.40
N GLU A 66 -13.80 21.04 25.14
CA GLU A 66 -14.72 20.07 25.71
C GLU A 66 -16.16 20.40 25.30
N VAL A 67 -16.91 19.35 24.98
CA VAL A 67 -18.36 19.47 24.79
C VAL A 67 -19.04 18.97 26.05
N ILE A 68 -19.87 19.83 26.65
CA ILE A 68 -20.70 19.54 27.81
C ILE A 68 -22.10 19.24 27.28
N ILE A 69 -22.45 17.95 27.29
CA ILE A 69 -23.71 17.46 26.70
C ILE A 69 -24.75 17.29 27.81
N SER A 70 -25.86 18.00 27.69
CA SER A 70 -27.06 17.73 28.53
C SER A 70 -27.73 16.46 28.02
N CYS A 71 -27.58 15.37 28.78
CA CYS A 71 -28.08 14.03 28.45
C CYS A 71 -29.32 13.70 29.23
N ARG A 72 -30.27 12.97 28.63
CA ARG A 72 -31.43 12.44 29.31
C ARG A 72 -31.26 10.93 29.64
N ARG A 73 -31.74 10.52 30.78
CA ARG A 73 -31.86 9.12 31.16
C ARG A 73 -33.31 8.70 30.98
N TYR A 74 -33.51 7.53 30.42
CA TYR A 74 -34.80 6.93 30.15
C TYR A 74 -34.94 5.59 30.86
N GLU A 75 -36.20 5.24 31.18
CA GLU A 75 -36.61 3.91 31.62
C GLU A 75 -37.62 3.36 30.61
N CYS A 76 -37.45 2.13 30.23
CA CYS A 76 -38.41 1.41 29.39
C CYS A 76 -39.51 0.82 30.29
N LEU A 77 -40.76 1.19 30.06
CA LEU A 77 -41.90 0.68 30.81
C LEU A 77 -42.26 -0.77 30.49
N ALA A 78 -41.75 -1.31 29.37
CA ALA A 78 -41.99 -2.70 28.94
C ALA A 78 -41.01 -3.68 29.62
N CYS A 79 -39.72 -3.35 29.73
CA CYS A 79 -38.71 -4.25 30.31
C CYS A 79 -38.03 -3.75 31.58
N GLY A 80 -38.42 -2.58 32.08
CA GLY A 80 -37.91 -1.97 33.32
C GLY A 80 -36.46 -1.46 33.23
N ARG A 81 -35.75 -1.65 32.13
CA ARG A 81 -34.35 -1.22 31.99
C ARG A 81 -34.23 0.27 31.81
N SER A 82 -33.27 0.85 32.54
CA SER A 82 -32.86 2.25 32.36
C SER A 82 -31.68 2.34 31.39
N PHE A 83 -31.68 3.35 30.54
CA PHE A 83 -30.61 3.62 29.59
C PHE A 83 -30.45 5.12 29.39
N VAL A 84 -29.30 5.48 28.80
CA VAL A 84 -28.97 6.87 28.49
C VAL A 84 -29.31 7.12 27.01
N GLN A 85 -29.78 8.32 26.73
CA GLN A 85 -29.97 8.82 25.37
C GLN A 85 -28.74 8.54 24.51
N PRO A 86 -28.89 7.98 23.31
CA PRO A 86 -27.81 7.86 22.35
C PRO A 86 -27.20 9.24 22.02
N LEU A 87 -25.89 9.33 21.98
CA LEU A 87 -25.17 10.57 21.71
C LEU A 87 -24.46 10.45 20.36
N PRO A 88 -24.94 11.11 19.28
CA PRO A 88 -24.30 11.09 17.98
C PRO A 88 -22.82 11.49 18.09
N GLY A 89 -21.92 10.74 17.42
CA GLY A 89 -20.48 11.04 17.44
C GLY A 89 -19.77 10.80 18.78
N VAL A 90 -20.44 10.21 19.79
CA VAL A 90 -19.83 9.83 21.08
C VAL A 90 -20.15 8.38 21.40
N ARG A 91 -19.18 7.50 21.31
CA ARG A 91 -19.39 6.08 21.62
C ARG A 91 -19.63 5.83 23.11
N PRO A 92 -20.43 4.81 23.45
CA PRO A 92 -20.63 4.40 24.84
C PRO A 92 -19.31 4.19 25.58
N GLY A 93 -19.22 4.67 26.82
CA GLY A 93 -18.02 4.53 27.66
C GLY A 93 -16.81 5.40 27.26
N ARG A 94 -16.89 6.21 26.20
CA ARG A 94 -15.78 7.06 25.77
C ARG A 94 -15.94 8.50 26.28
N ARG A 95 -14.80 9.12 26.62
CA ARG A 95 -14.72 10.53 27.05
C ARG A 95 -14.17 11.46 25.97
N SER A 96 -14.28 11.04 24.70
CA SER A 96 -13.87 11.81 23.52
C SER A 96 -14.83 11.57 22.37
N THR A 97 -15.03 12.58 21.55
CA THR A 97 -15.84 12.49 20.34
C THR A 97 -15.15 11.70 19.25
N GLU A 98 -15.90 11.11 18.32
CA GLU A 98 -15.32 10.40 17.16
C GLU A 98 -14.51 11.32 16.24
N PRO A 99 -14.92 12.59 15.96
CA PRO A 99 -14.07 13.50 15.20
C PRO A 99 -12.69 13.76 15.82
N LEU A 100 -12.60 13.94 17.15
CA LEU A 100 -11.29 14.06 17.80
C LEU A 100 -10.46 12.77 17.66
N ARG A 101 -11.09 11.62 17.81
CA ARG A 101 -10.40 10.33 17.70
C ARG A 101 -9.91 10.08 16.25
N GLU A 102 -10.72 10.45 15.26
CA GLU A 102 -10.33 10.36 13.85
C GLU A 102 -9.16 11.30 13.52
N ASN A 103 -9.20 12.54 13.99
CA ASN A 103 -8.10 13.49 13.83
C ASN A 103 -6.80 12.98 14.48
N ILE A 104 -6.87 12.38 15.66
CA ILE A 104 -5.70 11.73 16.31
C ILE A 104 -5.17 10.60 15.44
N TYR A 105 -6.05 9.76 14.88
CA TYR A 105 -5.67 8.69 13.98
C TYR A 105 -4.96 9.22 12.74
N GLU A 106 -5.54 10.20 12.04
CA GLU A 106 -4.99 10.78 10.82
C GLU A 106 -3.61 11.41 11.05
N ARG A 107 -3.49 12.22 12.07
CA ARG A 107 -2.21 12.87 12.42
C ARG A 107 -1.12 11.87 12.80
N HIS A 108 -1.48 10.77 13.46
CA HIS A 108 -0.52 9.69 13.73
C HIS A 108 -0.15 8.93 12.45
N ASP A 109 -1.11 8.70 11.58
CA ASP A 109 -0.90 8.08 10.27
C ASP A 109 0.00 8.93 9.37
N ASP A 110 -0.14 10.26 9.44
CA ASP A 110 0.73 11.23 8.77
C ASP A 110 2.15 11.31 9.35
N GLY A 111 2.40 10.68 10.50
CA GLY A 111 3.73 10.48 11.07
C GLY A 111 4.02 11.28 12.34
N ILE A 112 3.02 11.93 12.95
CA ILE A 112 3.22 12.54 14.27
C ILE A 112 3.29 11.41 15.32
N CYS A 113 4.36 11.38 16.10
CA CYS A 113 4.58 10.32 17.09
C CYS A 113 3.54 10.36 18.22
N THR A 114 3.31 9.19 18.82
CA THR A 114 2.34 8.99 19.89
C THR A 114 2.55 9.93 21.08
N SER A 115 3.81 10.12 21.50
CA SER A 115 4.15 11.01 22.62
C SER A 115 3.82 12.47 22.36
N THR A 116 4.07 12.93 21.13
CA THR A 116 3.73 14.31 20.73
C THR A 116 2.23 14.52 20.68
N LEU A 117 1.46 13.56 20.14
CA LEU A 117 0.00 13.63 20.15
C LEU A 117 -0.56 13.57 21.57
N ALA A 118 -0.04 12.67 22.40
CA ALA A 118 -0.44 12.56 23.79
C ALA A 118 -0.29 13.89 24.55
N ARG A 119 0.86 14.55 24.37
CA ARG A 119 1.13 15.86 25.00
C ARG A 119 0.22 16.97 24.45
N ARG A 120 0.07 17.05 23.11
CA ARG A 120 -0.74 18.10 22.45
C ARG A 120 -2.22 17.96 22.80
N GLU A 121 -2.71 16.75 22.82
CA GLU A 121 -4.12 16.47 23.14
C GLU A 121 -4.37 16.26 24.64
N SER A 122 -3.35 16.37 25.50
CA SER A 122 -3.43 16.05 26.94
C SER A 122 -4.08 14.70 27.21
N LEU A 123 -3.64 13.67 26.49
CA LEU A 123 -4.05 12.27 26.61
C LEU A 123 -2.84 11.43 27.03
N SER A 124 -3.09 10.22 27.52
CA SER A 124 -2.02 9.26 27.71
C SER A 124 -1.60 8.64 26.36
N GLU A 125 -0.33 8.27 26.21
CA GLU A 125 0.18 7.57 25.03
C GLU A 125 -0.58 6.26 24.77
N ALA A 126 -0.96 5.54 25.84
CA ALA A 126 -1.77 4.35 25.75
C ALA A 126 -3.16 4.63 25.15
N THR A 127 -3.73 5.81 25.40
CA THR A 127 -5.01 6.22 24.81
C THR A 127 -4.84 6.52 23.33
N VAL A 128 -3.80 7.26 22.91
CA VAL A 128 -3.49 7.53 21.51
C VAL A 128 -3.25 6.23 20.76
N SER A 129 -2.43 5.33 21.31
CA SER A 129 -2.13 4.02 20.68
C SER A 129 -3.40 3.17 20.50
N ARG A 130 -4.29 3.17 21.50
CA ARG A 130 -5.57 2.44 21.43
C ARG A 130 -6.52 3.05 20.40
N ILE A 131 -6.59 4.37 20.29
CA ILE A 131 -7.36 5.05 19.24
C ILE A 131 -6.83 4.62 17.86
N TYR A 132 -5.53 4.72 17.66
CA TYR A 132 -4.90 4.34 16.40
C TYR A 132 -5.17 2.88 16.02
N ALA A 133 -5.00 1.95 16.97
CA ALA A 133 -5.26 0.54 16.74
C ALA A 133 -6.73 0.28 16.33
N GLN A 134 -7.69 0.90 17.01
CA GLN A 134 -9.12 0.73 16.71
C GLN A 134 -9.50 1.25 15.32
N PHE A 135 -8.97 2.41 14.92
CA PHE A 135 -9.24 2.95 13.59
C PHE A 135 -8.53 2.15 12.50
N THR A 136 -7.29 1.73 12.74
CA THR A 136 -6.55 0.85 11.83
C THR A 136 -7.31 -0.45 11.59
N GLU A 137 -7.79 -1.10 12.65
CA GLU A 137 -8.57 -2.34 12.54
C GLU A 137 -9.89 -2.12 11.77
N ARG A 138 -10.61 -1.04 12.05
CA ARG A 138 -11.85 -0.69 11.34
C ARG A 138 -11.60 -0.48 9.85
N LYS A 139 -10.62 0.37 9.49
CA LYS A 139 -10.26 0.65 8.09
C LYS A 139 -9.75 -0.60 7.37
N ALA A 140 -8.96 -1.43 8.07
CA ALA A 140 -8.50 -2.69 7.49
C ALA A 140 -9.67 -3.65 7.21
N LYS A 141 -10.62 -3.80 8.13
CA LYS A 141 -11.81 -4.65 7.95
C LYS A 141 -12.67 -4.23 6.76
N GLU A 142 -12.80 -2.92 6.50
CA GLU A 142 -13.53 -2.38 5.36
C GLU A 142 -12.85 -2.71 4.02
N ARG A 143 -11.53 -2.94 4.04
CA ARG A 143 -10.70 -3.17 2.84
C ARG A 143 -10.30 -4.62 2.60
N ILE A 144 -10.36 -5.46 3.62
CA ILE A 144 -10.06 -6.90 3.49
C ILE A 144 -11.07 -7.52 2.53
N SER A 145 -10.55 -8.07 1.43
CA SER A 145 -11.32 -8.94 0.54
C SER A 145 -11.00 -10.39 0.87
N LEU A 146 -12.03 -11.23 0.89
CA LEU A 146 -11.87 -12.67 1.13
C LEU A 146 -11.58 -13.45 -0.16
N ASP A 147 -11.94 -12.88 -1.32
CA ASP A 147 -11.78 -13.52 -2.63
C ASP A 147 -10.56 -12.98 -3.37
N CYS A 148 -9.77 -13.88 -3.95
CA CYS A 148 -8.61 -13.52 -4.76
C CYS A 148 -9.00 -12.65 -5.95
N PRO A 149 -8.19 -11.60 -6.26
CA PRO A 149 -8.38 -10.79 -7.45
C PRO A 149 -8.06 -11.60 -8.72
N ALA A 150 -8.74 -11.27 -9.82
CA ALA A 150 -8.50 -11.95 -11.10
C ALA A 150 -7.09 -11.70 -11.68
N VAL A 151 -6.45 -10.60 -11.30
CA VAL A 151 -5.08 -10.23 -11.73
C VAL A 151 -4.26 -9.93 -10.49
N LEU A 152 -3.40 -10.87 -10.12
CA LEU A 152 -2.61 -10.85 -8.89
C LEU A 152 -1.15 -10.47 -9.21
N GLY A 153 -0.56 -9.60 -8.41
CA GLY A 153 0.88 -9.37 -8.36
C GLY A 153 1.44 -9.99 -7.09
N ILE A 154 2.54 -10.71 -7.21
CA ILE A 154 3.25 -11.29 -6.05
C ILE A 154 4.69 -10.78 -6.07
N ASP A 155 5.15 -10.27 -4.94
CA ASP A 155 6.49 -9.71 -4.80
C ASP A 155 7.01 -9.88 -3.37
N GLU A 156 8.33 -9.91 -3.22
CA GLU A 156 9.00 -10.09 -1.94
C GLU A 156 9.32 -8.75 -1.29
N HIS A 157 8.99 -8.63 -0.03
CA HIS A 157 9.30 -7.46 0.78
C HIS A 157 10.16 -7.81 1.99
N THR A 158 11.26 -7.10 2.15
CA THR A 158 12.16 -7.28 3.29
C THR A 158 11.66 -6.51 4.51
N LEU A 159 11.34 -7.22 5.59
CA LEU A 159 10.94 -6.64 6.87
C LEU A 159 12.17 -6.22 7.69
N HIS A 160 13.16 -7.11 7.80
CA HIS A 160 14.46 -6.84 8.41
C HIS A 160 15.56 -7.33 7.48
N LYS A 161 16.52 -6.46 7.20
CA LYS A 161 17.57 -6.73 6.22
C LYS A 161 18.26 -8.07 6.50
N GLY A 162 18.15 -9.00 5.56
CA GLY A 162 18.79 -10.32 5.60
C GLY A 162 18.14 -11.37 6.51
N GLN A 163 17.10 -11.05 7.29
CA GLN A 163 16.56 -11.98 8.29
C GLN A 163 15.08 -12.31 8.15
N ARG A 164 14.24 -11.34 7.80
CA ARG A 164 12.78 -11.53 7.74
C ARG A 164 12.20 -10.95 6.46
N PHE A 165 11.42 -11.78 5.80
CA PHE A 165 10.75 -11.45 4.55
C PHE A 165 9.23 -11.56 4.73
N ALA A 166 8.51 -10.84 3.90
CA ALA A 166 7.09 -11.01 3.71
C ALA A 166 6.78 -11.02 2.21
N THR A 167 5.80 -11.81 1.82
CA THR A 167 5.27 -11.82 0.47
C THR A 167 4.08 -10.87 0.41
N THR A 168 4.11 -9.97 -0.56
CA THR A 168 3.04 -9.02 -0.84
C THR A 168 2.18 -9.52 -1.99
N PHE A 169 0.88 -9.53 -1.78
CA PHE A 169 -0.13 -9.88 -2.78
C PHE A 169 -0.87 -8.61 -3.18
N CYS A 170 -0.80 -8.23 -4.45
CA CYS A 170 -1.41 -7.00 -4.99
C CYS A 170 -2.55 -7.31 -5.94
N ASP A 171 -3.68 -6.63 -5.81
CA ASP A 171 -4.67 -6.53 -6.88
C ASP A 171 -4.17 -5.51 -7.91
N LEU A 172 -3.62 -6.01 -9.02
CA LEU A 172 -3.08 -5.16 -10.08
C LEU A 172 -4.18 -4.46 -10.89
N LYS A 173 -5.42 -4.93 -10.82
CA LYS A 173 -6.55 -4.29 -11.49
C LYS A 173 -7.03 -3.07 -10.72
N GLN A 174 -7.22 -3.21 -9.42
CA GLN A 174 -7.67 -2.15 -8.52
C GLN A 174 -6.52 -1.27 -8.00
N ARG A 175 -5.28 -1.66 -8.26
CA ARG A 175 -4.08 -0.94 -7.83
C ARG A 175 -4.01 -0.78 -6.31
N ARG A 176 -4.20 -1.87 -5.58
CA ARG A 176 -4.16 -1.90 -4.11
C ARG A 176 -3.45 -3.14 -3.62
N ILE A 177 -2.99 -3.11 -2.38
CA ILE A 177 -2.53 -4.32 -1.71
C ILE A 177 -3.77 -5.16 -1.36
N PHE A 178 -3.77 -6.40 -1.84
CA PHE A 178 -4.76 -7.39 -1.48
C PHE A 178 -4.48 -7.93 -0.08
N ASP A 179 -3.23 -8.37 0.15
CA ASP A 179 -2.78 -8.86 1.45
C ASP A 179 -1.25 -8.95 1.53
N ILE A 180 -0.72 -9.20 2.73
CA ILE A 180 0.67 -9.56 2.97
C ILE A 180 0.75 -10.79 3.89
N SER A 181 1.69 -11.68 3.63
CA SER A 181 1.96 -12.87 4.44
C SER A 181 3.42 -12.92 4.88
N PRO A 182 3.73 -13.38 6.10
CA PRO A 182 5.12 -13.58 6.50
C PRO A 182 5.75 -14.71 5.70
N GLY A 183 7.07 -14.60 5.46
CA GLY A 183 7.84 -15.60 4.72
C GLY A 183 7.88 -15.35 3.21
N ARG A 184 8.65 -16.21 2.52
CA ARG A 184 8.85 -16.19 1.06
C ARG A 184 8.90 -17.58 0.44
N SER A 185 9.14 -18.60 1.26
CA SER A 185 9.16 -20.00 0.81
C SER A 185 7.75 -20.59 0.74
N GLU A 186 7.58 -21.64 -0.08
CA GLU A 186 6.29 -22.34 -0.15
C GLU A 186 5.86 -22.90 1.21
N ALA A 187 6.81 -23.41 2.01
CA ALA A 187 6.51 -23.94 3.33
C ALA A 187 5.90 -22.88 4.26
N GLU A 188 6.47 -21.67 4.26
CA GLU A 188 5.98 -20.54 5.06
C GLU A 188 4.63 -20.01 4.57
N LEU A 189 4.42 -19.98 3.26
CA LEU A 189 3.20 -19.43 2.64
C LEU A 189 2.04 -20.43 2.57
N ARG A 190 2.27 -21.73 2.83
CA ARG A 190 1.30 -22.80 2.61
C ARG A 190 -0.03 -22.58 3.34
N SER A 191 -0.01 -22.26 4.63
CA SER A 191 -1.22 -22.06 5.41
C SER A 191 -2.02 -20.84 4.92
N TYR A 192 -1.34 -19.76 4.57
CA TYR A 192 -1.94 -18.58 3.98
C TYR A 192 -2.58 -18.89 2.62
N LEU A 193 -1.84 -19.51 1.70
CA LEU A 193 -2.33 -19.86 0.37
C LEU A 193 -3.51 -20.83 0.43
N ALA A 194 -3.51 -21.77 1.39
CA ALA A 194 -4.62 -22.68 1.61
C ALA A 194 -5.90 -21.96 2.07
N SER A 195 -5.76 -20.89 2.85
CA SER A 195 -6.89 -20.10 3.36
C SER A 195 -7.53 -19.18 2.32
N LEU A 196 -6.85 -18.90 1.20
CA LEU A 196 -7.35 -18.00 0.16
C LEU A 196 -8.56 -18.60 -0.55
N ARG A 197 -9.61 -17.81 -0.71
CA ARG A 197 -10.82 -18.15 -1.48
C ARG A 197 -10.69 -17.70 -2.94
N GLY A 198 -11.36 -18.37 -3.85
CA GLY A 198 -11.43 -17.94 -5.25
C GLY A 198 -10.12 -18.05 -6.02
N ARG A 199 -9.18 -18.88 -5.57
CA ARG A 199 -7.90 -19.12 -6.27
C ARG A 199 -8.10 -19.59 -7.71
N GLU A 200 -9.13 -20.37 -7.95
CA GLU A 200 -9.52 -20.87 -9.26
C GLU A 200 -10.04 -19.78 -10.22
N LYS A 201 -10.37 -18.60 -9.70
CA LYS A 201 -10.81 -17.42 -10.48
C LYS A 201 -9.65 -16.52 -10.90
N VAL A 202 -8.45 -16.75 -10.36
CA VAL A 202 -7.25 -15.99 -10.73
C VAL A 202 -6.87 -16.33 -12.17
N LYS A 203 -6.84 -15.31 -13.04
CA LYS A 203 -6.55 -15.46 -14.47
C LYS A 203 -5.10 -15.18 -14.80
N VAL A 204 -4.48 -14.27 -14.07
CA VAL A 204 -3.11 -13.80 -14.32
C VAL A 204 -2.39 -13.60 -13.00
N VAL A 205 -1.16 -14.09 -12.91
CA VAL A 205 -0.25 -13.78 -11.80
C VAL A 205 1.03 -13.18 -12.36
N CYS A 206 1.37 -11.97 -11.93
CA CYS A 206 2.62 -11.28 -12.28
C CYS A 206 3.65 -11.50 -11.17
N ILE A 207 4.84 -11.98 -11.54
CA ILE A 207 5.94 -12.28 -10.60
C ILE A 207 7.29 -11.85 -11.17
N ASP A 208 8.27 -11.76 -10.29
CA ASP A 208 9.68 -11.68 -10.62
C ASP A 208 10.17 -12.95 -11.33
N LEU A 209 11.37 -12.88 -11.89
CA LEU A 209 12.05 -14.04 -12.49
C LEU A 209 12.57 -15.00 -11.40
N SER A 210 11.66 -15.59 -10.65
CA SER A 210 11.94 -16.51 -9.54
C SER A 210 11.32 -17.87 -9.81
N ASP A 211 12.15 -18.92 -9.96
CA ASP A 211 11.69 -20.26 -10.21
C ASP A 211 10.88 -20.83 -9.05
N SER A 212 11.22 -20.45 -7.81
CA SER A 212 10.45 -20.84 -6.61
C SER A 212 9.03 -20.29 -6.65
N TYR A 213 8.85 -19.00 -7.00
CA TYR A 213 7.51 -18.43 -7.17
C TYR A 213 6.79 -19.00 -8.40
N ARG A 214 7.50 -19.29 -9.49
CA ARG A 214 6.92 -19.97 -10.67
C ARG A 214 6.33 -21.34 -10.28
N ALA A 215 7.08 -22.15 -9.54
CA ALA A 215 6.61 -23.46 -9.06
C ALA A 215 5.42 -23.33 -8.11
N LEU A 216 5.50 -22.40 -7.16
CA LEU A 216 4.43 -22.08 -6.22
C LEU A 216 3.13 -21.70 -6.94
N ILE A 217 3.19 -20.84 -7.97
CA ILE A 217 2.00 -20.40 -8.69
C ILE A 217 1.41 -21.54 -9.52
N LYS A 218 2.22 -22.34 -10.20
CA LYS A 218 1.74 -23.53 -10.94
C LYS A 218 0.96 -24.48 -10.03
N ARG A 219 1.36 -24.61 -8.77
CA ARG A 219 0.72 -25.47 -7.79
C ARG A 219 -0.57 -24.86 -7.21
N TRP A 220 -0.52 -23.60 -6.80
CA TRP A 220 -1.61 -22.98 -6.05
C TRP A 220 -2.63 -22.25 -6.91
N PHE A 221 -2.27 -21.83 -8.12
CA PHE A 221 -3.11 -21.13 -9.10
C PHE A 221 -3.01 -21.80 -10.49
N PRO A 222 -3.39 -23.07 -10.63
CA PRO A 222 -3.10 -23.86 -11.85
C PRO A 222 -3.76 -23.34 -13.12
N LYS A 223 -4.82 -22.51 -12.99
CA LYS A 223 -5.53 -21.89 -14.13
C LYS A 223 -4.98 -20.52 -14.50
N ALA A 224 -4.06 -19.99 -13.72
CA ALA A 224 -3.54 -18.64 -13.95
C ALA A 224 -2.40 -18.62 -14.97
N ALA A 225 -2.42 -17.66 -15.87
CA ALA A 225 -1.28 -17.37 -16.73
C ALA A 225 -0.21 -16.62 -15.91
N ILE A 226 1.00 -17.17 -15.87
CA ILE A 226 2.15 -16.52 -15.25
C ILE A 226 2.70 -15.48 -16.21
N VAL A 227 2.96 -14.29 -15.73
CA VAL A 227 3.53 -13.15 -16.48
C VAL A 227 4.76 -12.67 -15.74
N ALA A 228 5.87 -12.49 -16.46
CA ALA A 228 7.08 -11.93 -15.89
C ALA A 228 6.89 -10.43 -15.57
N ASP A 229 7.42 -9.96 -14.44
CA ASP A 229 7.43 -8.52 -14.18
C ASP A 229 8.44 -7.82 -15.06
N ARG A 230 7.91 -6.94 -15.92
CA ARG A 230 8.71 -6.17 -16.90
C ARG A 230 9.87 -5.41 -16.26
N PHE A 231 9.64 -4.83 -15.07
CA PHE A 231 10.69 -4.07 -14.38
C PHE A 231 11.89 -4.97 -14.07
N HIS A 232 11.65 -6.16 -13.56
CA HIS A 232 12.70 -7.12 -13.22
C HIS A 232 13.40 -7.69 -14.45
N VAL A 233 12.66 -7.96 -15.54
CA VAL A 233 13.27 -8.39 -16.82
C VAL A 233 14.20 -7.32 -17.40
N VAL A 234 13.75 -6.07 -17.46
CA VAL A 234 14.57 -4.95 -17.93
C VAL A 234 15.77 -4.72 -17.01
N ARG A 235 15.56 -4.76 -15.70
CA ARG A 235 16.64 -4.64 -14.71
C ARG A 235 17.70 -5.73 -14.87
N LEU A 236 17.28 -6.98 -15.08
CA LEU A 236 18.19 -8.10 -15.31
C LEU A 236 19.05 -7.84 -16.54
N ALA A 237 18.44 -7.48 -17.68
CA ALA A 237 19.17 -7.14 -18.90
C ALA A 237 20.20 -6.03 -18.65
N MET A 238 19.80 -4.97 -17.94
CA MET A 238 20.69 -3.86 -17.59
C MET A 238 21.89 -4.30 -16.72
N VAL A 239 21.66 -5.16 -15.73
CA VAL A 239 22.73 -5.64 -14.85
C VAL A 239 23.80 -6.39 -15.65
N HIS A 240 23.39 -7.34 -16.51
CA HIS A 240 24.30 -8.14 -17.31
C HIS A 240 25.06 -7.30 -18.36
N LEU A 241 24.34 -6.46 -19.12
CA LEU A 241 24.96 -5.64 -20.16
C LEU A 241 25.94 -4.59 -19.58
N LEU A 242 25.61 -4.00 -18.42
CA LEU A 242 26.55 -3.11 -17.73
C LEU A 242 27.75 -3.84 -17.15
N LYS A 243 27.62 -5.12 -16.79
CA LYS A 243 28.75 -5.93 -16.35
C LYS A 243 29.72 -6.16 -17.52
N ILE A 244 29.22 -6.44 -18.72
CA ILE A 244 30.06 -6.51 -19.94
C ILE A 244 30.81 -5.19 -20.13
N CYS A 245 30.11 -4.04 -20.06
CA CYS A 245 30.78 -2.73 -20.23
C CYS A 245 31.91 -2.51 -19.21
N ARG A 246 31.75 -2.96 -17.97
CA ARG A 246 32.80 -2.86 -16.92
C ARG A 246 33.97 -3.81 -17.17
N ASN A 247 33.70 -4.99 -17.71
CA ASN A 247 34.74 -5.96 -18.04
C ASN A 247 35.58 -5.48 -19.22
N VAL A 248 34.92 -4.90 -20.26
CA VAL A 248 35.59 -4.33 -21.44
C VAL A 248 36.37 -3.05 -21.10
N TYR A 249 35.83 -2.22 -20.22
CA TYR A 249 36.43 -0.96 -19.80
C TYR A 249 36.42 -0.81 -18.29
N PRO A 250 37.37 -1.39 -17.56
CA PRO A 250 37.39 -1.46 -16.10
C PRO A 250 37.26 -0.11 -15.38
N GLN A 251 37.75 0.97 -16.00
CA GLN A 251 37.64 2.33 -15.46
C GLN A 251 36.21 2.79 -15.23
N LEU A 252 35.21 2.20 -15.91
CA LEU A 252 33.79 2.48 -15.67
C LEU A 252 33.35 2.12 -14.24
N ALA A 253 34.01 1.17 -13.57
CA ALA A 253 33.68 0.78 -12.22
C ALA A 253 33.73 1.97 -11.25
N TRP A 254 34.62 2.92 -11.48
CA TRP A 254 34.87 4.10 -10.64
C TRP A 254 34.11 5.37 -11.13
N LYS A 255 33.57 5.34 -12.37
CA LYS A 255 32.91 6.51 -13.01
C LYS A 255 31.38 6.39 -12.94
N ARG A 256 30.78 6.66 -11.78
CA ARG A 256 29.32 6.57 -11.58
C ARG A 256 28.48 7.37 -12.59
N SER A 257 28.98 8.52 -13.03
CA SER A 257 28.30 9.36 -14.02
C SER A 257 28.11 8.63 -15.35
N TRP A 258 29.15 7.95 -15.85
CA TRP A 258 29.08 7.16 -17.07
C TRP A 258 28.17 5.94 -16.95
N LEU A 259 28.21 5.24 -15.81
CA LEU A 259 27.31 4.13 -15.55
C LEU A 259 25.85 4.57 -15.53
N ASN A 260 25.57 5.77 -15.03
CA ASN A 260 24.21 6.34 -15.06
C ASN A 260 23.76 6.68 -16.49
N LEU A 261 24.64 7.27 -17.32
CA LEU A 261 24.35 7.51 -18.72
C LEU A 261 24.07 6.20 -19.47
N LEU A 262 24.90 5.18 -19.30
CA LEU A 262 24.72 3.86 -19.92
C LEU A 262 23.44 3.14 -19.45
N ARG A 263 22.99 3.37 -18.21
CA ARG A 263 21.71 2.84 -17.69
C ARG A 263 20.51 3.57 -18.26
N THR A 264 20.63 4.85 -18.47
CA THR A 264 19.50 5.68 -18.92
C THR A 264 19.18 5.33 -20.38
N ARG A 265 17.91 5.24 -20.71
CA ARG A 265 17.44 5.07 -22.09
C ARG A 265 17.78 6.33 -22.89
N GLY A 266 18.15 6.15 -24.15
CA GLY A 266 18.54 7.25 -25.02
C GLY A 266 17.47 8.33 -25.17
N ASP A 267 16.19 7.95 -25.18
CA ASP A 267 15.03 8.87 -25.24
C ASP A 267 14.79 9.70 -23.96
N ARG A 268 15.50 9.41 -22.89
CA ARG A 268 15.41 10.11 -21.59
C ARG A 268 16.63 10.96 -21.26
N LEU A 269 17.64 10.95 -22.11
CA LEU A 269 18.82 11.77 -21.97
C LEU A 269 18.52 13.18 -22.48
N ASP A 270 19.01 14.18 -21.73
CA ASP A 270 19.04 15.54 -22.28
C ASP A 270 20.04 15.65 -23.45
N PRO A 271 19.95 16.70 -24.29
CA PRO A 271 20.81 16.83 -25.49
C PRO A 271 22.31 16.79 -25.18
N LEU A 272 22.74 17.39 -24.07
CA LEU A 272 24.15 17.41 -23.64
C LEU A 272 24.63 16.03 -23.20
N GLN A 273 23.84 15.34 -22.41
CA GLN A 273 24.10 13.97 -21.99
C GLN A 273 24.16 13.02 -23.20
N ALA A 274 23.23 13.15 -24.16
CA ALA A 274 23.19 12.35 -25.36
C ALA A 274 24.43 12.60 -26.25
N ALA A 275 24.86 13.86 -26.42
CA ALA A 275 26.06 14.20 -27.17
C ALA A 275 27.32 13.61 -26.49
N ARG A 276 27.45 13.79 -25.19
CA ARG A 276 28.55 13.24 -24.38
C ARG A 276 28.60 11.71 -24.47
N LEU A 277 27.46 11.05 -24.37
CA LEU A 277 27.39 9.60 -24.47
C LEU A 277 27.79 9.12 -25.86
N ARG A 278 27.28 9.76 -26.92
CA ARG A 278 27.65 9.42 -28.32
C ARG A 278 29.15 9.53 -28.56
N ALA A 279 29.80 10.60 -28.12
CA ALA A 279 31.26 10.76 -28.24
C ALA A 279 31.99 9.57 -27.56
N PHE A 280 31.62 9.23 -26.34
CA PHE A 280 32.20 8.10 -25.61
C PHE A 280 31.97 6.75 -26.32
N LEU A 281 30.76 6.49 -26.85
CA LEU A 281 30.47 5.24 -27.56
C LEU A 281 31.23 5.11 -28.88
N ASN A 282 31.52 6.23 -29.57
CA ASN A 282 32.36 6.24 -30.76
C ASN A 282 33.84 5.91 -30.44
N GLU A 283 34.35 6.37 -29.31
CA GLU A 283 35.69 6.03 -28.81
C GLU A 283 35.78 4.57 -28.32
N GLN A 284 34.66 3.98 -27.92
CA GLN A 284 34.57 2.63 -27.35
C GLN A 284 33.59 1.76 -28.14
N PRO A 285 33.93 1.28 -29.34
CA PRO A 285 32.98 0.64 -30.24
C PRO A 285 32.33 -0.63 -29.68
N VAL A 286 33.03 -1.41 -28.85
CA VAL A 286 32.47 -2.59 -28.19
C VAL A 286 31.37 -2.18 -27.19
N ILE A 287 31.61 -1.13 -26.40
CA ILE A 287 30.60 -0.59 -25.49
C ILE A 287 29.45 0.01 -26.29
N GLY A 288 29.72 0.64 -27.41
CA GLY A 288 28.71 1.14 -28.35
C GLY A 288 27.78 0.05 -28.86
N ALA A 289 28.34 -1.10 -29.26
CA ALA A 289 27.57 -2.27 -29.67
C ALA A 289 26.67 -2.83 -28.53
N VAL A 290 27.22 -2.97 -27.31
CA VAL A 290 26.49 -3.42 -26.15
C VAL A 290 25.38 -2.43 -25.77
N TYR A 291 25.67 -1.12 -25.86
CA TYR A 291 24.66 -0.08 -25.62
C TYR A 291 23.52 -0.13 -26.64
N ALA A 292 23.83 -0.26 -27.92
CA ALA A 292 22.84 -0.38 -29.00
C ALA A 292 21.97 -1.64 -28.81
N MET A 293 22.56 -2.77 -28.41
CA MET A 293 21.84 -3.98 -28.08
C MET A 293 20.90 -3.75 -26.88
N LYS A 294 21.38 -3.08 -25.82
CA LYS A 294 20.58 -2.70 -24.68
C LYS A 294 19.35 -1.86 -25.08
N GLU A 295 19.55 -0.83 -25.88
CA GLU A 295 18.45 0.05 -26.33
C GLU A 295 17.39 -0.74 -27.11
N ARG A 296 17.79 -1.57 -28.06
CA ARG A 296 16.88 -2.40 -28.85
C ARG A 296 16.14 -3.42 -27.98
N LEU A 297 16.85 -4.12 -27.08
CA LEU A 297 16.22 -5.08 -26.16
C LEU A 297 15.24 -4.39 -25.20
N CYS A 298 15.62 -3.26 -24.62
CA CYS A 298 14.73 -2.49 -23.76
C CYS A 298 13.50 -1.96 -24.50
N ALA A 299 13.66 -1.49 -25.74
CA ALA A 299 12.54 -1.06 -26.57
C ALA A 299 11.55 -2.21 -26.79
N LEU A 300 12.05 -3.41 -27.15
CA LEU A 300 11.24 -4.61 -27.32
C LEU A 300 10.52 -5.01 -26.03
N LEU A 301 11.23 -5.08 -24.91
CA LEU A 301 10.67 -5.48 -23.63
C LEU A 301 9.64 -4.46 -23.07
N CYS A 302 9.75 -3.18 -23.45
CA CYS A 302 8.86 -2.12 -22.99
C CYS A 302 7.56 -1.97 -23.83
N VAL A 303 7.40 -2.72 -24.91
CA VAL A 303 6.16 -2.75 -25.70
C VAL A 303 4.98 -3.17 -24.79
N LYS A 304 3.81 -2.57 -24.98
CA LYS A 304 2.62 -2.79 -24.16
C LYS A 304 1.37 -2.96 -25.01
N THR A 305 0.37 -3.60 -24.43
CA THR A 305 -1.02 -3.63 -24.94
C THR A 305 -1.11 -4.17 -26.37
N GLN A 306 -0.41 -5.29 -26.60
CA GLN A 306 -0.40 -5.93 -27.92
C GLN A 306 -1.49 -7.00 -28.02
N ASN A 307 -2.09 -7.13 -29.19
CA ASN A 307 -2.94 -8.25 -29.51
C ASN A 307 -2.11 -9.49 -29.89
N ARG A 308 -2.77 -10.64 -30.07
CA ARG A 308 -2.11 -11.91 -30.37
C ARG A 308 -1.31 -11.87 -31.69
N TYR A 309 -1.79 -11.15 -32.68
CA TYR A 309 -1.12 -11.07 -33.97
C TYR A 309 0.16 -10.21 -33.92
N GLN A 310 0.06 -9.05 -33.28
CA GLN A 310 1.19 -8.15 -33.05
C GLN A 310 2.31 -8.78 -32.23
N CYS A 311 2.00 -9.72 -31.35
CA CYS A 311 3.02 -10.44 -30.60
C CYS A 311 3.87 -11.38 -31.47
N ARG A 312 3.41 -11.83 -32.62
CA ARG A 312 4.18 -12.79 -33.45
C ARG A 312 5.55 -12.27 -33.89
N ASP A 313 5.59 -11.05 -34.37
CA ASP A 313 6.84 -10.44 -34.83
C ASP A 313 7.77 -10.07 -33.67
N LEU A 314 7.16 -9.62 -32.56
CA LEU A 314 7.89 -9.37 -31.31
C LEU A 314 8.52 -10.67 -30.76
N ILE A 315 7.81 -11.81 -30.85
CA ILE A 315 8.34 -13.12 -30.44
C ILE A 315 9.55 -13.51 -31.31
N ARG A 316 9.44 -13.41 -32.64
CA ARG A 316 10.56 -13.71 -33.54
C ARG A 316 11.79 -12.85 -33.20
N THR A 317 11.57 -11.56 -33.01
CA THR A 317 12.63 -10.61 -32.63
C THR A 317 13.26 -10.99 -31.29
N LEU A 318 12.45 -11.34 -30.28
CA LEU A 318 12.94 -11.76 -28.96
C LEU A 318 13.79 -13.04 -29.06
N LEU A 319 13.31 -14.05 -29.79
CA LEU A 319 14.03 -15.30 -29.95
C LEU A 319 15.37 -15.10 -30.67
N ALA A 320 15.41 -14.23 -31.68
CA ALA A 320 16.66 -13.86 -32.36
C ALA A 320 17.64 -13.17 -31.39
N TYR A 321 17.16 -12.27 -30.52
CA TYR A 321 17.99 -11.65 -29.47
C TYR A 321 18.48 -12.66 -28.44
N ILE A 322 17.63 -13.59 -28.01
CA ILE A 322 18.01 -14.65 -27.09
C ILE A 322 19.14 -15.48 -27.67
N GLU A 323 19.05 -15.85 -28.96
CA GLU A 323 20.07 -16.63 -29.59
C GLU A 323 21.38 -15.85 -29.76
N GLN A 324 21.32 -14.58 -30.17
CA GLN A 324 22.50 -13.70 -30.22
C GLN A 324 23.19 -13.59 -28.85
N LEU A 325 22.42 -13.51 -27.77
CA LEU A 325 22.98 -13.46 -26.41
C LEU A 325 23.63 -14.79 -26.02
N ARG A 326 23.00 -15.91 -26.35
CA ARG A 326 23.48 -17.26 -25.99
C ARG A 326 24.76 -17.64 -26.77
N THR A 327 24.89 -17.18 -27.98
CA THR A 327 26.06 -17.42 -28.85
C THR A 327 27.14 -16.34 -28.70
N SER A 328 26.94 -15.35 -27.88
CA SER A 328 27.91 -14.26 -27.60
C SER A 328 29.20 -14.78 -26.99
N SER A 329 30.31 -14.12 -27.25
CA SER A 329 31.58 -14.38 -26.58
C SER A 329 31.64 -13.90 -25.13
N PHE A 330 30.64 -13.13 -24.65
CA PHE A 330 30.60 -12.62 -23.31
C PHE A 330 29.78 -13.55 -22.37
N PRO A 331 30.39 -14.10 -21.30
CA PRO A 331 29.70 -14.99 -20.35
C PRO A 331 28.45 -14.36 -19.73
N GLU A 332 28.46 -13.04 -19.50
CA GLU A 332 27.32 -12.31 -18.97
C GLU A 332 26.15 -12.26 -19.96
N ALA A 333 26.45 -12.13 -21.26
CA ALA A 333 25.43 -12.18 -22.30
C ALA A 333 24.84 -13.59 -22.42
N GLN A 334 25.67 -14.63 -22.37
CA GLN A 334 25.22 -16.02 -22.37
C GLN A 334 24.28 -16.31 -21.20
N THR A 335 24.67 -15.86 -19.99
CA THR A 335 23.86 -16.02 -18.78
C THR A 335 22.50 -15.30 -18.92
N LEU A 336 22.50 -14.06 -19.45
CA LEU A 336 21.28 -13.33 -19.75
C LEU A 336 20.42 -14.07 -20.77
N GLY A 337 21.03 -14.51 -21.88
CA GLY A 337 20.35 -15.26 -22.95
C GLY A 337 19.70 -16.54 -22.42
N LYS A 338 20.39 -17.30 -21.56
CA LYS A 338 19.84 -18.48 -20.90
C LYS A 338 18.61 -18.12 -20.05
N THR A 339 18.72 -17.11 -19.18
CA THR A 339 17.59 -16.71 -18.33
C THR A 339 16.40 -16.22 -19.15
N LEU A 340 16.62 -15.41 -20.19
CA LEU A 340 15.53 -14.97 -21.08
C LEU A 340 14.89 -16.13 -21.83
N HIS A 341 15.67 -17.13 -22.24
CA HIS A 341 15.17 -18.36 -22.84
C HIS A 341 14.29 -19.16 -21.88
N ASP A 342 14.74 -19.37 -20.64
CA ASP A 342 14.03 -20.15 -19.65
C ASP A 342 12.70 -19.48 -19.23
N TRP A 343 12.60 -18.15 -19.39
CA TRP A 343 11.43 -17.35 -19.04
C TRP A 343 10.68 -16.77 -20.25
N GLN A 344 10.98 -17.25 -21.46
CA GLN A 344 10.45 -16.65 -22.70
C GLN A 344 8.91 -16.59 -22.75
N GLU A 345 8.22 -17.62 -22.26
CA GLU A 345 6.76 -17.65 -22.27
C GLU A 345 6.15 -16.56 -21.37
N GLU A 346 6.66 -16.40 -20.17
CA GLU A 346 6.19 -15.41 -19.22
C GLU A 346 6.53 -13.99 -19.67
N ILE A 347 7.68 -13.82 -20.34
CA ILE A 347 8.11 -12.55 -20.97
C ILE A 347 7.19 -12.18 -22.13
N VAL A 348 6.87 -13.12 -23.01
CA VAL A 348 5.95 -12.89 -24.14
C VAL A 348 4.57 -12.46 -23.64
N ARG A 349 4.09 -13.08 -22.57
CA ARG A 349 2.78 -12.74 -21.99
C ARG A 349 2.72 -11.31 -21.45
N MET A 350 3.83 -10.68 -21.05
CA MET A 350 3.84 -9.31 -20.52
C MET A 350 3.47 -8.25 -21.58
N TRP A 351 3.58 -8.55 -22.89
CA TRP A 351 3.12 -7.63 -23.94
C TRP A 351 1.61 -7.58 -24.05
N ARG A 352 0.92 -8.68 -23.76
CA ARG A 352 -0.54 -8.76 -23.74
C ARG A 352 -1.12 -8.28 -22.40
N PHE A 353 -0.50 -8.68 -21.29
CA PHE A 353 -0.91 -8.33 -19.94
C PHE A 353 -0.05 -7.16 -19.45
N SER A 354 -0.46 -5.94 -19.84
CA SER A 354 0.32 -4.72 -19.58
C SER A 354 0.35 -4.27 -18.12
N LYS A 355 -0.47 -4.90 -17.25
CA LYS A 355 -0.45 -4.62 -15.81
C LYS A 355 0.75 -5.34 -15.18
N ASN A 356 1.73 -4.56 -14.75
CA ASN A 356 2.97 -5.03 -14.14
C ASN A 356 3.02 -4.73 -12.64
N ASN A 357 3.99 -5.33 -11.97
CA ASN A 357 4.26 -5.13 -10.54
C ASN A 357 4.89 -3.76 -10.19
N GLY A 358 5.06 -2.85 -11.14
CA GLY A 358 5.63 -1.53 -10.86
C GLY A 358 4.87 -0.74 -9.79
N ILE A 359 3.57 -1.02 -9.62
CA ILE A 359 2.78 -0.47 -8.53
C ILE A 359 3.21 -1.05 -7.18
N THR A 360 3.64 -2.32 -7.15
CA THR A 360 4.09 -3.00 -5.92
C THR A 360 5.36 -2.36 -5.38
N GLU A 361 6.28 -1.90 -6.24
CA GLU A 361 7.45 -1.12 -5.80
C GLU A 361 7.04 0.18 -5.07
N GLY A 362 6.03 0.87 -5.58
CA GLY A 362 5.44 2.05 -4.93
C GLY A 362 4.88 1.71 -3.55
N PHE A 363 4.15 0.60 -3.44
CA PHE A 363 3.65 0.10 -2.16
C PHE A 363 4.78 -0.31 -1.22
N HIS A 364 5.82 -0.97 -1.69
CA HIS A 364 6.98 -1.31 -0.84
C HIS A 364 7.66 -0.07 -0.26
N ARG A 365 7.73 1.04 -1.01
CA ARG A 365 8.22 2.32 -0.47
C ARG A 365 7.30 2.85 0.63
N LYS A 366 5.97 2.79 0.44
CA LYS A 366 4.99 3.19 1.46
C LYS A 366 5.05 2.25 2.68
N MET A 367 5.18 0.95 2.47
CA MET A 367 5.34 -0.04 3.53
C MET A 367 6.61 0.20 4.38
N LYS A 368 7.73 0.56 3.74
CA LYS A 368 8.95 0.97 4.44
C LYS A 368 8.74 2.26 5.24
N LEU A 369 7.96 3.20 4.73
CA LEU A 369 7.59 4.41 5.46
C LEU A 369 6.74 4.10 6.70
N ILE A 370 5.77 3.19 6.58
CA ILE A 370 4.97 2.68 7.71
C ILE A 370 5.87 2.09 8.79
N GLN A 371 6.86 1.27 8.41
CA GLN A 371 7.84 0.69 9.34
C GLN A 371 8.67 1.77 10.05
N ARG A 372 9.17 2.76 9.32
CA ARG A 372 9.96 3.85 9.89
C ARG A 372 9.15 4.71 10.87
N ARG A 373 7.92 5.07 10.52
CA ARG A 373 7.01 5.87 11.35
C ARG A 373 6.56 5.14 12.62
N ALA A 374 6.57 3.81 12.58
CA ALA A 374 6.20 2.99 13.73
C ALA A 374 7.32 2.80 14.75
N TYR A 375 8.54 3.33 14.50
CA TYR A 375 9.73 3.15 15.36
C TYR A 375 9.99 1.67 15.74
N GLY A 376 9.67 0.76 14.83
CA GLY A 376 9.71 -0.68 15.01
C GLY A 376 8.33 -1.30 15.20
N ILE A 377 8.11 -2.42 14.53
CA ILE A 377 6.85 -3.17 14.59
C ILE A 377 7.14 -4.54 15.22
N LYS A 378 6.62 -4.77 16.40
CA LYS A 378 6.82 -6.02 17.14
C LYS A 378 5.98 -7.18 16.61
N SER A 379 4.76 -6.90 16.14
CA SER A 379 3.80 -7.90 15.66
C SER A 379 3.57 -7.76 14.15
N PHE A 380 3.69 -8.89 13.43
CA PHE A 380 3.38 -8.95 12.00
C PHE A 380 1.91 -8.63 11.73
N ASP A 381 1.00 -9.11 12.56
CA ASP A 381 -0.44 -8.86 12.39
C ASP A 381 -0.76 -7.37 12.48
N ASN A 382 -0.14 -6.65 13.42
CA ASN A 382 -0.26 -5.19 13.50
C ASN A 382 0.29 -4.51 12.25
N TYR A 383 1.42 -4.99 11.73
CA TYR A 383 1.99 -4.49 10.47
C TYR A 383 1.04 -4.74 9.29
N ARG A 384 0.52 -5.96 9.16
CA ARG A 384 -0.43 -6.34 8.13
C ARG A 384 -1.67 -5.44 8.14
N LEU A 385 -2.27 -5.22 9.33
CA LEU A 385 -3.42 -4.32 9.47
C LEU A 385 -3.12 -2.88 9.03
N ARG A 386 -1.95 -2.33 9.40
CA ARG A 386 -1.52 -0.98 8.96
C ARG A 386 -1.34 -0.91 7.45
N VAL A 387 -0.71 -1.92 6.85
CA VAL A 387 -0.51 -1.97 5.40
C VAL A 387 -1.86 -2.04 4.68
N ILE A 388 -2.78 -2.90 5.11
CA ILE A 388 -4.11 -3.01 4.51
C ILE A 388 -4.90 -1.71 4.72
N ALA A 389 -4.87 -1.11 5.91
CA ALA A 389 -5.57 0.14 6.18
C ALA A 389 -5.07 1.32 5.34
N GLN A 390 -3.80 1.33 4.92
CA GLN A 390 -3.21 2.44 4.17
C GLN A 390 -3.04 2.16 2.67
N CYS A 391 -2.96 0.89 2.27
CA CYS A 391 -2.61 0.47 0.91
C CYS A 391 -3.62 -0.51 0.28
N GLY A 392 -4.57 -1.02 1.08
CA GLY A 392 -5.63 -1.94 0.65
C GLY A 392 -6.80 -1.26 -0.07
#